data_33e9b66ded01791e8ed89e39ef0061e3
#
_entry.id   33e9b66ded01791e8ed89e39ef0061e3
#
_cell.length_a   1.000
_cell.length_b   1.000
_cell.length_c   1.000
_cell.angle_alpha   90.00
_cell.angle_beta   90.00
_cell.angle_gamma   90.00
#
_symmetry.space_group_name_H-M   'P 1'
#
loop_
_entity.id
_entity.type
_entity.pdbx_description
1 polymer ?
#
loop_
_entity_poly.entity_id
_entity_poly.type
_entity_poly.pdbx_seq_one_letter_code
_entity_poly.pdbx_strand_id
1 'polypeptide(L)'
;MHQASHIDASRSEWHDPDLRRSIDFHAVLLAMAGHDLRQHLQIILNSYGWLSARATNNPERERIARGQHAVMQMAEQLHQLVTALHIHQKTSQIAMVPVRLGGLFSIVGQETSKFAAERGVQLRVVPTRAMVASDPVLLRSAIGNLARNAVKYTDSGGKVLLGCRRFGTVVRIEVHDTGVGIPSERLRKIFEAFSRLEPTQSEGLGLGLFVVSRAAELLRHKIEVRSTVGRGSRFAVLANAADPRPALQGET
;
A
#
# COMPACT_ATOMS: atom_id res chain seq x y z
N MET A 1 -36.91 -28.52 14.87
CA MET A 1 -37.26 -27.10 15.03
C MET A 1 -36.15 -26.44 15.82
N HIS A 2 -35.17 -25.82 15.14
CA HIS A 2 -34.13 -24.98 15.77
C HIS A 2 -34.14 -23.68 15.00
N GLN A 3 -34.64 -22.64 15.65
CA GLN A 3 -34.59 -21.25 15.17
C GLN A 3 -33.17 -20.75 15.28
N ALA A 4 -32.58 -20.39 14.15
CA ALA A 4 -31.34 -19.59 14.11
C ALA A 4 -31.73 -18.13 14.29
N SER A 5 -31.38 -17.56 15.44
CA SER A 5 -31.45 -16.13 15.70
C SER A 5 -30.31 -15.40 14.96
N HIS A 6 -30.67 -14.68 13.92
CA HIS A 6 -29.81 -13.68 13.30
C HIS A 6 -29.65 -12.52 14.28
N ILE A 7 -28.42 -12.31 14.77
CA ILE A 7 -28.04 -11.10 15.47
C ILE A 7 -27.55 -10.12 14.40
N ASP A 8 -28.43 -9.18 14.03
CA ASP A 8 -28.11 -8.01 13.21
C ASP A 8 -27.57 -6.90 14.15
N ALA A 9 -26.28 -6.89 14.39
CA ALA A 9 -25.58 -5.94 15.26
C ALA A 9 -24.62 -5.07 14.46
N SER A 10 -25.12 -4.30 13.47
CA SER A 10 -24.22 -3.43 12.70
C SER A 10 -24.87 -2.21 12.05
N ARG A 11 -25.82 -1.54 12.69
CA ARG A 11 -26.44 -0.36 12.01
C ARG A 11 -26.73 0.89 12.84
N SER A 12 -26.34 1.04 14.09
CA SER A 12 -26.80 2.19 14.89
C SER A 12 -25.75 3.14 15.49
N GLU A 13 -24.44 2.85 15.45
CA GLU A 13 -23.48 3.71 16.17
C GLU A 13 -22.68 4.71 15.30
N TRP A 14 -22.81 4.68 13.96
CA TRP A 14 -22.01 5.53 13.06
C TRP A 14 -22.77 6.70 12.42
N HIS A 15 -23.93 7.08 12.96
CA HIS A 15 -24.79 8.12 12.38
C HIS A 15 -24.79 9.47 13.12
N ASP A 16 -23.88 9.66 14.09
CA ASP A 16 -23.73 10.96 14.75
C ASP A 16 -22.94 11.94 13.86
N PRO A 17 -23.58 12.99 13.32
CA PRO A 17 -22.93 13.96 12.45
C PRO A 17 -21.83 14.77 13.16
N ASP A 18 -21.89 14.93 14.47
CA ASP A 18 -20.89 15.68 15.25
C ASP A 18 -19.66 14.81 15.47
N LEU A 19 -19.81 13.51 15.69
CA LEU A 19 -18.71 12.56 15.75
C LEU A 19 -17.96 12.48 14.40
N ARG A 20 -18.69 12.47 13.28
CA ARG A 20 -18.09 12.51 11.93
C ARG A 20 -17.32 13.81 11.69
N ARG A 21 -17.89 14.98 12.01
CA ARG A 21 -17.19 16.26 11.88
C ARG A 21 -15.93 16.33 12.73
N SER A 22 -15.97 15.78 13.94
CA SER A 22 -14.80 15.71 14.83
C SER A 22 -13.71 14.82 14.25
N ILE A 23 -14.06 13.64 13.73
CA ILE A 23 -13.12 12.72 13.06
C ILE A 23 -12.54 13.36 11.80
N ASP A 24 -13.36 14.00 10.97
CA ASP A 24 -12.90 14.68 9.75
C ASP A 24 -11.95 15.84 10.08
N PHE A 25 -12.24 16.64 11.11
CA PHE A 25 -11.36 17.72 11.56
C PHE A 25 -10.01 17.23 12.05
N HIS A 26 -9.98 16.20 12.91
CA HIS A 26 -8.73 15.59 13.40
C HIS A 26 -7.92 14.98 12.26
N ALA A 27 -8.57 14.38 11.27
CA ALA A 27 -7.89 13.81 10.12
C ALA A 27 -7.30 14.89 9.20
N VAL A 28 -7.96 16.04 9.02
CA VAL A 28 -7.38 17.20 8.29
C VAL A 28 -6.16 17.75 9.03
N LEU A 29 -6.26 17.95 10.34
CA LEU A 29 -5.12 18.40 11.15
C LEU A 29 -3.94 17.44 11.07
N LEU A 30 -4.19 16.14 11.18
CA LEU A 30 -3.14 15.11 11.06
C LEU A 30 -2.55 15.04 9.65
N ALA A 31 -3.34 15.29 8.60
CA ALA A 31 -2.84 15.33 7.24
C ALA A 31 -1.94 16.56 7.01
N MET A 32 -2.32 17.74 7.53
CA MET A 32 -1.51 18.96 7.50
C MET A 32 -0.22 18.77 8.31
N ALA A 33 -0.32 18.33 9.55
CA ALA A 33 0.85 18.03 10.39
C ALA A 33 1.76 16.97 9.74
N GLY A 34 1.17 15.97 9.09
CA GLY A 34 1.91 14.95 8.35
C GLY A 34 2.66 15.47 7.12
N HIS A 35 2.15 16.51 6.46
CA HIS A 35 2.86 17.19 5.39
C HIS A 35 4.07 17.97 5.94
N ASP A 36 3.88 18.73 7.00
CA ASP A 36 4.93 19.55 7.60
C ASP A 36 6.04 18.67 8.21
N LEU A 37 5.66 17.59 8.89
CA LEU A 37 6.63 16.61 9.40
C LEU A 37 7.43 15.95 8.28
N ARG A 38 6.82 15.67 7.11
CA ARG A 38 7.56 15.15 5.94
C ARG A 38 8.61 16.13 5.44
N GLN A 39 8.31 17.43 5.41
CA GLN A 39 9.27 18.46 5.02
C GLN A 39 10.46 18.50 5.99
N HIS A 40 10.20 18.45 7.29
CA HIS A 40 11.28 18.40 8.30
C HIS A 40 12.14 17.14 8.18
N LEU A 41 11.53 15.97 7.99
CA LEU A 41 12.26 14.72 7.75
C LEU A 41 13.10 14.78 6.48
N GLN A 42 12.62 15.42 5.41
CA GLN A 42 13.38 15.61 4.18
C GLN A 42 14.61 16.51 4.37
N ILE A 43 14.49 17.58 5.17
CA ILE A 43 15.62 18.46 5.54
C ILE A 43 16.67 17.65 6.31
N ILE A 44 16.25 16.83 7.27
CA ILE A 44 17.14 15.97 8.05
C ILE A 44 17.84 14.95 7.13
N LEU A 45 17.12 14.31 6.22
CA LEU A 45 17.69 13.37 5.24
C LEU A 45 18.75 14.04 4.34
N ASN A 46 18.47 15.25 3.86
CA ASN A 46 19.41 16.02 3.05
C ASN A 46 20.67 16.35 3.86
N SER A 47 20.52 16.71 5.14
CA SER A 47 21.65 16.98 6.05
C SER A 47 22.52 15.74 6.28
N TYR A 48 21.90 14.57 6.45
CA TYR A 48 22.62 13.30 6.53
C TYR A 48 23.35 12.95 5.22
N GLY A 49 22.74 13.23 4.06
CA GLY A 49 23.38 13.08 2.75
C GLY A 49 24.68 13.91 2.63
N TRP A 50 24.61 15.17 3.07
CA TRP A 50 25.75 16.06 3.09
C TRP A 50 26.87 15.59 4.05
N LEU A 51 26.50 15.10 5.25
CA LEU A 51 27.43 14.52 6.22
C LEU A 51 28.09 13.26 5.66
N SER A 52 27.31 12.38 5.01
CA SER A 52 27.81 11.15 4.41
C SER A 52 28.88 11.39 3.34
N ALA A 53 28.69 12.46 2.53
CA ALA A 53 29.66 12.85 1.51
C ALA A 53 31.01 13.35 2.10
N ARG A 54 31.03 13.76 3.37
CA ARG A 54 32.21 14.31 4.08
C ARG A 54 32.78 13.38 5.12
N ALA A 55 32.18 12.25 5.38
CA ALA A 55 32.67 11.29 6.36
C ALA A 55 34.03 10.73 5.94
N THR A 56 35.00 10.84 6.84
CA THR A 56 36.39 10.52 6.58
C THR A 56 36.78 9.11 7.03
N ASN A 57 36.01 8.48 7.91
CA ASN A 57 36.30 7.15 8.45
C ASN A 57 35.05 6.22 8.47
N ASN A 58 35.28 4.91 8.57
CA ASN A 58 34.23 3.91 8.55
C ASN A 58 33.21 4.01 9.73
N PRO A 59 33.63 4.21 10.99
CA PRO A 59 32.72 4.33 12.11
C PRO A 59 31.74 5.51 11.97
N GLU A 60 32.20 6.60 11.40
CA GLU A 60 31.42 7.81 11.16
C GLU A 60 30.35 7.56 10.06
N ARG A 61 30.76 6.92 8.95
CA ARG A 61 29.86 6.50 7.87
C ARG A 61 28.77 5.56 8.36
N GLU A 62 29.11 4.60 9.21
CA GLU A 62 28.13 3.68 9.79
C GLU A 62 27.11 4.37 10.71
N ARG A 63 27.56 5.36 11.52
CA ARG A 63 26.65 6.15 12.36
C ARG A 63 25.69 6.99 11.52
N ILE A 64 26.22 7.65 10.49
CA ILE A 64 25.44 8.45 9.55
C ILE A 64 24.43 7.57 8.81
N ALA A 65 24.83 6.41 8.31
CA ALA A 65 23.94 5.47 7.64
C ALA A 65 22.81 4.98 8.54
N ARG A 66 23.10 4.67 9.82
CA ARG A 66 22.08 4.31 10.81
C ARG A 66 21.08 5.44 11.07
N GLY A 67 21.57 6.68 11.19
CA GLY A 67 20.71 7.86 11.34
C GLY A 67 19.82 8.10 10.14
N GLN A 68 20.39 8.03 8.93
CA GLN A 68 19.62 8.11 7.68
C GLN A 68 18.52 7.05 7.62
N HIS A 69 18.86 5.81 7.96
CA HIS A 69 17.90 4.69 7.96
C HIS A 69 16.75 4.94 8.93
N ALA A 70 17.03 5.40 10.15
CA ALA A 70 16.02 5.73 11.14
C ALA A 70 15.06 6.83 10.66
N VAL A 71 15.59 7.89 10.05
CA VAL A 71 14.78 9.00 9.52
C VAL A 71 13.93 8.54 8.33
N MET A 72 14.48 7.71 7.43
CA MET A 72 13.69 7.11 6.33
C MET A 72 12.56 6.23 6.84
N GLN A 73 12.79 5.45 7.88
CA GLN A 73 11.71 4.67 8.52
C GLN A 73 10.62 5.56 9.11
N MET A 74 10.96 6.64 9.79
CA MET A 74 9.98 7.61 10.33
C MET A 74 9.18 8.25 9.21
N ALA A 75 9.81 8.67 8.12
CA ALA A 75 9.14 9.24 6.95
C ALA A 75 8.15 8.26 6.31
N GLU A 76 8.51 6.98 6.20
CA GLU A 76 7.63 5.93 5.68
C GLU A 76 6.45 5.66 6.62
N GLN A 77 6.67 5.60 7.93
CA GLN A 77 5.61 5.42 8.93
C GLN A 77 4.61 6.58 8.89
N LEU A 78 5.11 7.82 8.81
CA LEU A 78 4.28 9.01 8.68
C LEU A 78 3.47 8.98 7.37
N HIS A 79 4.10 8.58 6.26
CA HIS A 79 3.41 8.43 4.98
C HIS A 79 2.26 7.42 5.05
N GLN A 80 2.47 6.28 5.71
CA GLN A 80 1.44 5.26 5.90
C GLN A 80 0.27 5.76 6.76
N LEU A 81 0.56 6.49 7.85
CA LEU A 81 -0.46 7.12 8.70
C LEU A 81 -1.31 8.14 7.93
N VAL A 82 -0.66 9.07 7.24
CA VAL A 82 -1.34 10.11 6.45
C VAL A 82 -2.16 9.47 5.32
N THR A 83 -1.64 8.44 4.67
CA THR A 83 -2.37 7.72 3.62
C THR A 83 -3.61 7.01 4.17
N ALA A 84 -3.50 6.34 5.32
CA ALA A 84 -4.63 5.69 5.99
C ALA A 84 -5.72 6.71 6.37
N LEU A 85 -5.34 7.89 6.86
CA LEU A 85 -6.26 8.98 7.17
C LEU A 85 -6.94 9.57 5.93
N HIS A 86 -6.17 9.86 4.87
CA HIS A 86 -6.71 10.35 3.60
C HIS A 86 -7.70 9.36 2.95
N ILE A 87 -7.42 8.07 3.03
CA ILE A 87 -8.33 7.04 2.54
C ILE A 87 -9.63 7.03 3.35
N HIS A 88 -9.57 7.28 4.65
CA HIS A 88 -10.74 7.37 5.51
C HIS A 88 -11.64 8.58 5.15
N GLN A 89 -11.05 9.70 4.75
CA GLN A 89 -11.75 10.93 4.37
C GLN A 89 -12.35 10.90 2.95
N LYS A 90 -11.73 10.18 2.00
CA LYS A 90 -12.12 10.20 0.58
C LYS A 90 -13.42 9.46 0.25
N THR A 91 -14.25 9.14 1.23
CA THR A 91 -15.54 8.46 0.99
C THR A 91 -16.48 9.25 0.06
N SER A 92 -16.26 10.57 -0.12
CA SER A 92 -17.16 11.47 -0.87
C SER A 92 -16.76 11.78 -2.31
N GLN A 93 -15.55 11.44 -2.77
CA GLN A 93 -15.05 11.86 -4.10
C GLN A 93 -14.16 10.81 -4.77
N ILE A 94 -14.65 9.57 -4.89
CA ILE A 94 -13.93 8.54 -5.63
C ILE A 94 -14.20 8.72 -7.11
N ALA A 95 -13.16 9.01 -7.89
CA ALA A 95 -13.24 9.16 -9.34
C ALA A 95 -12.97 7.81 -10.03
N MET A 96 -14.02 7.05 -10.30
CA MET A 96 -13.91 5.81 -11.07
C MET A 96 -13.70 6.13 -12.56
N VAL A 97 -12.45 6.11 -13.01
CA VAL A 97 -12.04 6.42 -14.39
C VAL A 97 -11.25 5.24 -15.01
N PRO A 98 -11.13 5.17 -16.36
CA PRO A 98 -10.24 4.21 -17.00
C PRO A 98 -8.78 4.47 -16.64
N VAL A 99 -8.15 3.57 -15.87
CA VAL A 99 -6.74 3.65 -15.45
C VAL A 99 -5.88 2.71 -16.30
N ARG A 100 -4.84 3.24 -16.94
CA ARG A 100 -3.85 2.45 -17.68
C ARG A 100 -2.86 1.81 -16.72
N LEU A 101 -2.90 0.49 -16.58
CA LEU A 101 -2.05 -0.23 -15.63
C LEU A 101 -0.56 -0.15 -15.98
N GLY A 102 -0.19 -0.06 -17.26
CA GLY A 102 1.21 0.05 -17.66
C GLY A 102 1.90 1.29 -17.08
N GLY A 103 1.25 2.45 -17.13
CA GLY A 103 1.76 3.67 -16.51
C GLY A 103 1.83 3.58 -14.98
N LEU A 104 0.78 3.04 -14.35
CA LEU A 104 0.74 2.84 -12.89
C LEU A 104 1.85 1.89 -12.43
N PHE A 105 2.06 0.78 -13.13
CA PHE A 105 3.11 -0.19 -12.80
C PHE A 105 4.52 0.39 -12.97
N SER A 106 4.72 1.22 -14.00
CA SER A 106 5.99 1.93 -14.18
C SER A 106 6.32 2.83 -12.99
N ILE A 107 5.35 3.62 -12.52
CA ILE A 107 5.52 4.51 -11.36
C ILE A 107 5.82 3.68 -10.10
N VAL A 108 4.99 2.67 -9.79
CA VAL A 108 5.19 1.81 -8.62
C VAL A 108 6.54 1.09 -8.68
N GLY A 109 6.92 0.59 -9.86
CA GLY A 109 8.21 -0.06 -10.09
C GLY A 109 9.38 0.88 -9.82
N GLN A 110 9.35 2.11 -10.32
CA GLN A 110 10.38 3.12 -10.06
C GLN A 110 10.49 3.47 -8.59
N GLU A 111 9.36 3.70 -7.92
CA GLU A 111 9.33 4.02 -6.47
C GLU A 111 9.84 2.88 -5.59
N THR A 112 9.66 1.63 -6.02
CA THR A 112 10.06 0.45 -5.26
C THR A 112 11.48 -0.03 -5.60
N SER A 113 12.01 0.34 -6.77
CA SER A 113 13.27 -0.20 -7.31
C SER A 113 14.49 0.06 -6.42
N LYS A 114 14.61 1.28 -5.88
CA LYS A 114 15.71 1.63 -4.98
C LYS A 114 15.69 0.77 -3.71
N PHE A 115 14.52 0.65 -3.09
CA PHE A 115 14.32 -0.16 -1.89
C PHE A 115 14.59 -1.66 -2.16
N ALA A 116 14.18 -2.17 -3.33
CA ALA A 116 14.47 -3.53 -3.75
C ALA A 116 15.98 -3.76 -3.93
N ALA A 117 16.69 -2.82 -4.57
CA ALA A 117 18.13 -2.91 -4.76
C ALA A 117 18.90 -2.89 -3.43
N GLU A 118 18.53 -2.00 -2.50
CA GLU A 118 19.13 -1.92 -1.16
C GLU A 118 18.97 -3.21 -0.36
N ARG A 119 17.88 -3.95 -0.58
CA ARG A 119 17.61 -5.25 0.05
C ARG A 119 18.12 -6.46 -0.74
N GLY A 120 18.74 -6.25 -1.89
CA GLY A 120 19.21 -7.33 -2.76
C GLY A 120 18.07 -8.16 -3.38
N VAL A 121 16.87 -7.60 -3.53
CA VAL A 121 15.67 -8.26 -4.07
C VAL A 121 15.51 -7.91 -5.55
N GLN A 122 15.27 -8.92 -6.38
CA GLN A 122 15.01 -8.73 -7.82
C GLN A 122 13.55 -8.34 -8.05
N LEU A 123 13.30 -7.07 -8.35
CA LEU A 123 11.96 -6.58 -8.73
C LEU A 123 11.78 -6.67 -10.24
N ARG A 124 10.74 -7.40 -10.67
CA ARG A 124 10.31 -7.47 -12.07
C ARG A 124 8.91 -6.88 -12.24
N VAL A 125 8.79 -5.89 -13.12
CA VAL A 125 7.50 -5.30 -13.53
C VAL A 125 7.18 -5.81 -14.93
N VAL A 126 6.00 -6.42 -15.09
CA VAL A 126 5.55 -6.95 -16.38
C VAL A 126 4.81 -5.86 -17.14
N PRO A 127 5.27 -5.47 -18.33
CA PRO A 127 4.58 -4.49 -19.16
C PRO A 127 3.16 -4.94 -19.50
N THR A 128 2.22 -4.00 -19.52
CA THR A 128 0.82 -4.30 -19.87
C THR A 128 0.13 -3.11 -20.55
N ARG A 129 -0.84 -3.42 -21.42
CA ARG A 129 -1.77 -2.44 -21.99
C ARG A 129 -3.15 -2.48 -21.36
N ALA A 130 -3.35 -3.34 -20.33
CA ALA A 130 -4.62 -3.48 -19.66
C ALA A 130 -5.06 -2.16 -19.00
N MET A 131 -6.37 -1.95 -18.98
CA MET A 131 -7.02 -0.82 -18.31
C MET A 131 -8.08 -1.35 -17.36
N VAL A 132 -8.29 -0.64 -16.26
CA VAL A 132 -9.31 -0.95 -15.26
C VAL A 132 -10.10 0.30 -14.91
N ALA A 133 -11.39 0.11 -14.55
CA ALA A 133 -12.19 1.16 -13.95
C ALA A 133 -11.79 1.29 -12.48
N SER A 134 -11.17 2.40 -12.10
CA SER A 134 -10.66 2.62 -10.74
C SER A 134 -10.36 4.10 -10.47
N ASP A 135 -10.11 4.45 -9.21
CA ASP A 135 -9.47 5.72 -8.84
C ASP A 135 -7.94 5.53 -8.91
N PRO A 136 -7.23 6.35 -9.72
CA PRO A 136 -5.79 6.15 -9.95
C PRO A 136 -4.95 6.36 -8.68
N VAL A 137 -5.38 7.22 -7.76
CA VAL A 137 -4.64 7.53 -6.53
C VAL A 137 -4.77 6.38 -5.54
N LEU A 138 -6.01 5.90 -5.31
CA LEU A 138 -6.27 4.79 -4.41
C LEU A 138 -5.66 3.48 -4.94
N LEU A 139 -5.80 3.22 -6.25
CA LEU A 139 -5.21 2.02 -6.84
C LEU A 139 -3.67 2.04 -6.77
N ARG A 140 -3.02 3.18 -7.07
CA ARG A 140 -1.56 3.32 -6.93
C ARG A 140 -1.13 3.09 -5.48
N SER A 141 -1.84 3.68 -4.50
CA SER A 141 -1.56 3.47 -3.09
C SER A 141 -1.64 1.98 -2.70
N ALA A 142 -2.71 1.29 -3.12
CA ALA A 142 -2.87 -0.14 -2.83
C ALA A 142 -1.74 -0.98 -3.44
N ILE A 143 -1.45 -0.82 -4.74
CA ILE A 143 -0.43 -1.61 -5.43
C ILE A 143 0.97 -1.26 -4.93
N GLY A 144 1.26 0.00 -4.62
CA GLY A 144 2.53 0.43 -4.02
C GLY A 144 2.78 -0.20 -2.66
N ASN A 145 1.76 -0.26 -1.79
CA ASN A 145 1.85 -0.94 -0.50
C ASN A 145 2.09 -2.45 -0.66
N LEU A 146 1.41 -3.11 -1.60
CA LEU A 146 1.66 -4.53 -1.90
C LEU A 146 3.08 -4.76 -2.40
N ALA A 147 3.58 -3.94 -3.34
CA ALA A 147 4.92 -4.06 -3.89
C ALA A 147 6.00 -3.85 -2.81
N ARG A 148 5.85 -2.83 -1.97
CA ARG A 148 6.75 -2.58 -0.84
C ARG A 148 6.75 -3.71 0.17
N ASN A 149 5.58 -4.23 0.54
CA ASN A 149 5.49 -5.37 1.44
C ASN A 149 6.16 -6.61 0.84
N ALA A 150 5.97 -6.89 -0.44
CA ALA A 150 6.63 -7.98 -1.14
C ALA A 150 8.15 -7.89 -1.04
N VAL A 151 8.73 -6.72 -1.33
CA VAL A 151 10.18 -6.49 -1.17
C VAL A 151 10.63 -6.61 0.28
N LYS A 152 9.86 -6.05 1.20
CA LYS A 152 10.19 -6.03 2.63
C LYS A 152 10.31 -7.43 3.24
N TYR A 153 9.40 -8.33 2.87
CA TYR A 153 9.32 -9.69 3.42
C TYR A 153 10.00 -10.75 2.53
N THR A 154 10.77 -10.31 1.55
CA THR A 154 11.60 -11.16 0.72
C THR A 154 13.07 -11.02 1.12
N ASP A 155 13.74 -12.16 1.34
CA ASP A 155 15.16 -12.18 1.69
C ASP A 155 16.03 -11.77 0.48
N SER A 156 17.28 -11.37 0.76
CA SER A 156 18.26 -11.05 -0.27
C SER A 156 18.45 -12.21 -1.25
N GLY A 157 18.51 -11.90 -2.54
CA GLY A 157 18.53 -12.89 -3.63
C GLY A 157 17.14 -13.34 -4.09
N GLY A 158 16.08 -13.01 -3.33
CA GLY A 158 14.70 -13.35 -3.69
C GLY A 158 14.12 -12.48 -4.80
N LYS A 159 12.89 -12.76 -5.19
CA LYS A 159 12.23 -12.17 -6.36
C LYS A 159 10.84 -11.63 -6.02
N VAL A 160 10.54 -10.47 -6.59
CA VAL A 160 9.20 -9.86 -6.57
C VAL A 160 8.75 -9.60 -8.01
N LEU A 161 7.51 -9.96 -8.32
CA LEU A 161 6.91 -9.75 -9.64
C LEU A 161 5.62 -8.96 -9.49
N LEU A 162 5.52 -7.82 -10.18
CA LEU A 162 4.30 -7.04 -10.36
C LEU A 162 3.79 -7.22 -11.78
N GLY A 163 2.55 -7.65 -11.94
CA GLY A 163 1.93 -7.84 -13.24
C GLY A 163 0.40 -7.92 -13.16
N CYS A 164 -0.24 -8.20 -14.29
CA CYS A 164 -1.67 -8.45 -14.32
C CYS A 164 -2.04 -9.50 -15.38
N ARG A 165 -3.23 -10.10 -15.19
CA ARG A 165 -3.86 -11.00 -16.16
C ARG A 165 -5.32 -10.62 -16.33
N ARG A 166 -5.82 -10.66 -17.56
CA ARG A 166 -7.23 -10.44 -17.85
C ARG A 166 -7.99 -11.75 -17.89
N PHE A 167 -9.15 -11.79 -17.25
CA PHE A 167 -10.11 -12.89 -17.25
C PHE A 167 -11.49 -12.31 -17.60
N GLY A 168 -11.84 -12.34 -18.88
CA GLY A 168 -13.10 -11.76 -19.35
C GLY A 168 -13.21 -10.26 -19.04
N THR A 169 -14.17 -9.90 -18.19
CA THR A 169 -14.45 -8.54 -17.74
C THR A 169 -13.63 -8.12 -16.52
N VAL A 170 -12.81 -8.99 -15.95
CA VAL A 170 -12.01 -8.73 -14.76
C VAL A 170 -10.53 -8.75 -15.12
N VAL A 171 -9.79 -7.77 -14.60
CA VAL A 171 -8.32 -7.77 -14.59
C VAL A 171 -7.86 -8.08 -13.19
N ARG A 172 -7.03 -9.09 -13.07
CA ARG A 172 -6.35 -9.47 -11.83
C ARG A 172 -4.97 -8.83 -11.82
N ILE A 173 -4.76 -7.85 -10.95
CA ILE A 173 -3.47 -7.21 -10.69
C ILE A 173 -2.78 -8.01 -9.60
N GLU A 174 -1.58 -8.50 -9.84
CA GLU A 174 -0.90 -9.44 -8.95
C GLU A 174 0.47 -8.93 -8.54
N VAL A 175 0.78 -9.07 -7.25
CA VAL A 175 2.13 -8.97 -6.70
C VAL A 175 2.49 -10.31 -6.11
N HIS A 176 3.57 -10.92 -6.63
CA HIS A 176 4.11 -12.18 -6.16
C HIS A 176 5.46 -11.93 -5.51
N ASP A 177 5.74 -12.61 -4.43
CA ASP A 177 7.04 -12.64 -3.78
C ASP A 177 7.50 -14.07 -3.50
N THR A 178 8.80 -14.24 -3.34
CA THR A 178 9.44 -15.49 -2.89
C THR A 178 9.92 -15.39 -1.44
N GLY A 179 9.23 -14.59 -0.64
CA GLY A 179 9.62 -14.29 0.73
C GLY A 179 9.21 -15.36 1.74
N VAL A 180 9.20 -14.98 3.01
CA VAL A 180 8.96 -15.88 4.14
C VAL A 180 7.57 -16.54 4.14
N GLY A 181 6.63 -15.99 3.39
CA GLY A 181 5.23 -16.44 3.37
C GLY A 181 4.47 -16.07 4.66
N ILE A 182 3.19 -16.44 4.70
CA ILE A 182 2.25 -16.08 5.77
C ILE A 182 1.56 -17.36 6.24
N PRO A 183 1.58 -17.65 7.55
CA PRO A 183 0.83 -18.75 8.12
C PRO A 183 -0.68 -18.61 7.88
N SER A 184 -1.36 -19.72 7.60
CA SER A 184 -2.79 -19.72 7.25
C SER A 184 -3.69 -19.09 8.33
N GLU A 185 -3.38 -19.31 9.60
CA GLU A 185 -4.08 -18.73 10.75
C GLU A 185 -3.97 -17.22 10.84
N ARG A 186 -2.94 -16.63 10.22
CA ARG A 186 -2.70 -15.18 10.19
C ARG A 186 -3.37 -14.48 9.00
N LEU A 187 -3.72 -15.19 7.92
CA LEU A 187 -4.25 -14.61 6.69
C LEU A 187 -5.49 -13.73 6.89
N ARG A 188 -6.32 -14.03 7.89
CA ARG A 188 -7.51 -13.20 8.20
C ARG A 188 -7.14 -11.89 8.90
N LYS A 189 -6.07 -11.89 9.70
CA LYS A 189 -5.67 -10.75 10.54
C LYS A 189 -4.68 -9.80 9.88
N ILE A 190 -4.02 -10.18 8.77
CA ILE A 190 -3.00 -9.34 8.14
C ILE A 190 -3.53 -8.01 7.60
N PHE A 191 -4.86 -7.90 7.39
CA PHE A 191 -5.52 -6.68 6.92
C PHE A 191 -6.02 -5.78 8.06
N GLU A 192 -5.92 -6.21 9.32
CA GLU A 192 -6.25 -5.39 10.48
C GLU A 192 -5.17 -4.31 10.68
N ALA A 193 -5.59 -3.13 11.16
CA ALA A 193 -4.65 -2.06 11.48
C ALA A 193 -3.68 -2.53 12.57
N PHE A 194 -2.40 -2.12 12.44
CA PHE A 194 -1.31 -2.46 13.37
C PHE A 194 -1.00 -3.96 13.47
N SER A 195 -1.51 -4.79 12.55
CA SER A 195 -1.23 -6.21 12.49
C SER A 195 0.20 -6.47 12.01
N ARG A 196 0.95 -7.29 12.76
CA ARG A 196 2.34 -7.67 12.44
C ARG A 196 2.51 -9.19 12.60
N LEU A 197 3.30 -9.81 11.73
CA LEU A 197 3.60 -11.24 11.83
C LEU A 197 4.47 -11.56 13.05
N GLU A 198 5.47 -10.71 13.33
CA GLU A 198 6.33 -10.76 14.51
C GLU A 198 6.54 -9.37 15.09
N PRO A 199 6.31 -9.17 16.42
CA PRO A 199 6.44 -7.84 17.04
C PRO A 199 7.87 -7.28 17.04
N THR A 200 8.89 -8.16 17.04
CA THR A 200 10.30 -7.80 17.30
C THR A 200 11.16 -7.64 16.05
N GLN A 201 10.81 -8.20 14.91
CA GLN A 201 11.69 -8.24 13.71
C GLN A 201 11.16 -7.45 12.52
N SER A 202 9.90 -7.02 12.50
CA SER A 202 9.33 -6.35 11.33
C SER A 202 9.32 -4.84 11.49
N GLU A 203 10.06 -4.13 10.65
CA GLU A 203 10.01 -2.67 10.51
C GLU A 203 8.61 -2.20 10.04
N GLY A 204 8.09 -1.10 10.61
CA GLY A 204 6.86 -0.43 10.18
C GLY A 204 5.65 -0.65 11.08
N LEU A 205 4.63 0.20 10.92
CA LEU A 205 3.44 0.30 11.80
C LEU A 205 2.38 -0.80 11.58
N GLY A 206 2.54 -1.69 10.60
CA GLY A 206 1.49 -2.67 10.29
C GLY A 206 0.26 -2.07 9.60
N LEU A 207 0.39 -0.91 8.95
CA LEU A 207 -0.72 -0.22 8.27
C LEU A 207 -0.78 -0.49 6.76
N GLY A 208 0.28 -1.02 6.15
CA GLY A 208 0.34 -1.18 4.69
C GLY A 208 -0.79 -2.04 4.11
N LEU A 209 -1.05 -3.22 4.68
CA LEU A 209 -2.14 -4.09 4.23
C LEU A 209 -3.53 -3.57 4.65
N PHE A 210 -3.64 -2.87 5.76
CA PHE A 210 -4.86 -2.16 6.13
C PHE A 210 -5.21 -1.09 5.08
N VAL A 211 -4.24 -0.29 4.61
CA VAL A 211 -4.42 0.67 3.51
C VAL A 211 -4.90 -0.03 2.24
N VAL A 212 -4.32 -1.20 1.90
CA VAL A 212 -4.74 -2.01 0.74
C VAL A 212 -6.20 -2.43 0.87
N SER A 213 -6.60 -2.94 2.05
CA SER A 213 -7.98 -3.37 2.32
C SER A 213 -8.98 -2.22 2.19
N ARG A 214 -8.68 -1.08 2.81
CA ARG A 214 -9.55 0.10 2.76
C ARG A 214 -9.66 0.69 1.36
N ALA A 215 -8.55 0.79 0.63
CA ALA A 215 -8.57 1.25 -0.76
C ALA A 215 -9.42 0.32 -1.65
N ALA A 216 -9.25 -0.99 -1.51
CA ALA A 216 -10.02 -1.97 -2.27
C ALA A 216 -11.52 -1.91 -1.94
N GLU A 217 -11.88 -1.74 -0.67
CA GLU A 217 -13.27 -1.56 -0.23
C GLU A 217 -13.91 -0.32 -0.88
N LEU A 218 -13.25 0.83 -0.81
CA LEU A 218 -13.70 2.07 -1.42
C LEU A 218 -13.84 1.96 -2.93
N LEU A 219 -12.91 1.29 -3.59
CA LEU A 219 -12.90 1.04 -5.03
C LEU A 219 -13.88 -0.07 -5.44
N ARG A 220 -14.50 -0.77 -4.50
CA ARG A 220 -15.30 -1.99 -4.73
C ARG A 220 -14.51 -3.06 -5.49
N HIS A 221 -13.20 -3.14 -5.23
CA HIS A 221 -12.32 -4.17 -5.76
C HIS A 221 -12.20 -5.31 -4.77
N LYS A 222 -12.05 -6.55 -5.27
CA LYS A 222 -11.84 -7.72 -4.42
C LYS A 222 -10.34 -7.96 -4.23
N ILE A 223 -9.93 -8.32 -3.01
CA ILE A 223 -8.57 -8.76 -2.71
C ILE A 223 -8.57 -10.29 -2.57
N GLU A 224 -7.57 -10.92 -3.14
CA GLU A 224 -7.26 -12.33 -2.92
C GLU A 224 -5.82 -12.45 -2.44
N VAL A 225 -5.59 -13.37 -1.50
CA VAL A 225 -4.26 -13.72 -1.00
C VAL A 225 -4.07 -15.22 -1.03
N ARG A 226 -2.92 -15.66 -1.49
CA ARG A 226 -2.42 -17.03 -1.37
C ARG A 226 -0.99 -16.96 -0.88
N SER A 227 -0.68 -17.72 0.17
CA SER A 227 0.65 -17.73 0.74
C SER A 227 0.97 -19.12 1.30
N THR A 228 2.23 -19.45 1.28
CA THR A 228 2.77 -20.67 1.88
C THR A 228 4.06 -20.31 2.58
N VAL A 229 4.18 -20.65 3.85
CA VAL A 229 5.40 -20.39 4.64
C VAL A 229 6.61 -21.00 3.94
N GLY A 230 7.68 -20.21 3.81
CA GLY A 230 8.92 -20.59 3.13
C GLY A 230 8.85 -20.60 1.59
N ARG A 231 7.70 -20.28 0.97
CA ARG A 231 7.54 -20.22 -0.49
C ARG A 231 7.10 -18.85 -1.02
N GLY A 232 6.76 -17.94 -0.11
CA GLY A 232 6.31 -16.59 -0.46
C GLY A 232 4.81 -16.43 -0.54
N SER A 233 4.39 -15.29 -1.07
CA SER A 233 2.99 -14.89 -1.13
C SER A 233 2.59 -14.38 -2.52
N ARG A 234 1.30 -14.44 -2.79
CA ARG A 234 0.66 -13.80 -3.93
C ARG A 234 -0.55 -13.02 -3.46
N PHE A 235 -0.48 -11.72 -3.64
CA PHE A 235 -1.61 -10.81 -3.45
C PHE A 235 -2.20 -10.43 -4.80
N ALA A 236 -3.51 -10.40 -4.90
CA ALA A 236 -4.20 -9.98 -6.11
C ALA A 236 -5.32 -8.98 -5.80
N VAL A 237 -5.40 -7.93 -6.60
CA VAL A 237 -6.53 -6.99 -6.64
C VAL A 237 -7.30 -7.25 -7.92
N LEU A 238 -8.60 -7.56 -7.79
CA LEU A 238 -9.49 -7.82 -8.90
C LEU A 238 -10.30 -6.57 -9.19
N ALA A 239 -10.11 -6.00 -10.36
CA ALA A 239 -10.81 -4.80 -10.82
C ALA A 239 -11.53 -5.06 -12.14
N ASN A 240 -12.64 -4.36 -12.38
CA ASN A 240 -13.32 -4.45 -13.67
C ASN A 240 -12.45 -3.88 -14.78
N ALA A 241 -12.33 -4.60 -15.87
CA ALA A 241 -11.65 -4.12 -17.07
C ALA A 241 -12.38 -2.86 -17.58
N ALA A 242 -11.62 -1.84 -17.96
CA ALA A 242 -12.14 -0.69 -18.66
C ALA A 242 -11.83 -0.84 -20.17
N ASP A 243 -12.79 -0.44 -20.98
CA ASP A 243 -12.58 -0.36 -22.43
C ASP A 243 -11.85 0.98 -22.75
N PRO A 244 -10.87 0.99 -23.66
CA PRO A 244 -10.21 2.22 -24.07
C PRO A 244 -11.12 3.21 -24.82
N ARG A 245 -12.31 2.79 -25.21
CA ARG A 245 -13.29 3.68 -25.86
C ARG A 245 -14.01 4.52 -24.81
N PRO A 246 -14.02 5.88 -24.93
CA PRO A 246 -14.98 6.68 -24.19
C PRO A 246 -16.37 6.19 -24.60
N ALA A 247 -17.25 5.97 -23.63
CA ALA A 247 -18.67 5.81 -23.93
C ALA A 247 -19.10 7.05 -24.72
N LEU A 248 -19.40 6.89 -25.99
CA LEU A 248 -20.10 7.91 -26.76
C LEU A 248 -21.43 8.09 -26.05
N GLN A 249 -21.53 9.17 -25.27
CA GLN A 249 -22.80 9.64 -24.75
C GLN A 249 -23.65 9.90 -25.99
N GLY A 250 -24.66 9.07 -26.19
CA GLY A 250 -25.65 9.28 -27.24
C GLY A 250 -26.31 10.61 -27.02
N GLU A 251 -26.05 11.54 -27.93
CA GLU A 251 -26.92 12.68 -28.19
C GLU A 251 -28.21 12.10 -28.77
N THR A 252 -29.29 12.24 -28.06
CA THR A 252 -30.67 12.31 -28.57
C THR A 252 -31.43 13.36 -27.79
#